data_036f5282c633385299f9d2eb938c20e2
#
_entry.id   036f5282c633385299f9d2eb938c20e2
#
_cell.length_a   1.000
_cell.length_b   1.000
_cell.length_c   1.000
_cell.angle_alpha   90.00
_cell.angle_beta   90.00
_cell.angle_gamma   90.00
#
_symmetry.space_group_name_H-M   'P 1'
#
loop_
_entity.id
_entity.type
_entity.pdbx_description
1 polymer ?
#
loop_
_entity_poly.entity_id
_entity_poly.type
_entity_poly.pdbx_seq_one_letter_code
_entity_poly.pdbx_strand_id
1 'polypeptide(L)'
;MKLVIASDIHGSAYYCRKLLKRLEEEKEARLILLGDVLYHGPRNDLPKDYAPKEVIAMLNPLKEKILCVRGNCDTEVDQMVLEFPILADYGFLYEKGRMIF
;
A
#
# COMPACT_ATOMS: atom_id res chain seq x y z
N MET A 1 0.07 -18.15 -7.42
CA MET A 1 -0.36 -16.79 -7.02
C MET A 1 0.77 -15.81 -7.31
N LYS A 2 0.43 -14.65 -7.86
CA LYS A 2 1.40 -13.57 -8.10
C LYS A 2 1.27 -12.53 -7.01
N LEU A 3 2.40 -11.94 -6.64
CA LEU A 3 2.45 -10.86 -5.66
C LEU A 3 3.08 -9.64 -6.30
N VAL A 4 2.44 -8.49 -6.11
CA VAL A 4 3.04 -7.20 -6.43
C VAL A 4 3.37 -6.55 -5.09
N ILE A 5 4.62 -6.20 -4.89
CA ILE A 5 5.10 -5.66 -3.62
C ILE A 5 5.56 -4.22 -3.84
N ALA A 6 5.07 -3.32 -3.02
CA ALA A 6 5.41 -1.91 -3.12
C ALA A 6 5.54 -1.28 -1.73
N SER A 7 6.19 -0.13 -1.68
CA SER A 7 6.40 0.61 -0.44
C SER A 7 6.55 2.09 -0.76
N ASP A 8 6.36 2.92 0.27
CA ASP A 8 6.72 4.34 0.21
C ASP A 8 5.99 5.13 -0.87
N ILE A 9 4.69 4.90 -1.00
CA ILE A 9 3.82 5.68 -1.90
C ILE A 9 3.76 7.15 -1.42
N HIS A 10 3.76 7.35 -0.10
CA HIS A 10 3.77 8.68 0.54
C HIS A 10 2.71 9.64 -0.01
N GLY A 11 1.54 9.12 -0.34
CA GLY A 11 0.42 9.93 -0.84
C GLY A 11 0.54 10.39 -2.29
N SER A 12 1.50 9.85 -3.05
CA SER A 12 1.66 10.21 -4.46
C SER A 12 0.62 9.51 -5.34
N ALA A 13 -0.32 10.27 -5.88
CA ALA A 13 -1.30 9.72 -6.82
C ALA A 13 -0.61 9.26 -8.12
N TYR A 14 0.45 9.96 -8.53
CA TYR A 14 1.20 9.59 -9.72
C TYR A 14 1.78 8.18 -9.62
N TYR A 15 2.51 7.90 -8.53
CA TYR A 15 3.12 6.59 -8.33
C TYR A 15 2.08 5.53 -7.99
N CYS A 16 1.00 5.90 -7.29
CA CYS A 16 -0.09 4.99 -7.00
C CYS A 16 -0.78 4.52 -8.29
N ARG A 17 -1.04 5.43 -9.23
CA ARG A 17 -1.62 5.07 -10.53
C ARG A 17 -0.72 4.10 -11.29
N LYS A 18 0.60 4.32 -11.28
CA LYS A 18 1.55 3.39 -11.91
C LYS A 18 1.51 2.02 -11.28
N LEU A 19 1.43 1.98 -9.94
CA LEU A 19 1.34 0.73 -9.21
C LEU A 19 0.08 -0.04 -9.59
N LEU A 20 -1.07 0.62 -9.62
CA LEU A 20 -2.32 -0.05 -9.97
C LEU A 20 -2.35 -0.53 -11.41
N LYS A 21 -1.74 0.21 -12.31
CA LYS A 21 -1.61 -0.22 -13.70
C LYS A 21 -0.80 -1.52 -13.76
N ARG A 22 0.29 -1.59 -13.02
CA ARG A 22 1.10 -2.80 -12.95
C ARG A 22 0.31 -3.96 -12.35
N LEU A 23 -0.48 -3.69 -11.32
CA LEU A 23 -1.31 -4.70 -10.67
C LEU A 23 -2.35 -5.28 -11.65
N GLU A 24 -2.95 -4.43 -12.49
CA GLU A 24 -3.90 -4.87 -13.52
C GLU A 24 -3.25 -5.77 -14.56
N GLU A 25 -1.99 -5.51 -14.91
CA GLU A 25 -1.24 -6.30 -15.87
C GLU A 25 -0.92 -7.71 -15.34
N GLU A 26 -0.88 -7.86 -14.03
CA GLU A 26 -0.60 -9.13 -13.37
C GLU A 26 -1.90 -9.75 -12.85
N LYS A 27 -2.53 -10.57 -13.67
CA LYS A 27 -3.81 -11.20 -13.33
C LYS A 27 -3.71 -12.04 -12.06
N GLU A 28 -4.75 -11.92 -11.23
CA GLU A 28 -4.86 -12.65 -9.97
C GLU A 28 -3.77 -12.32 -8.95
N ALA A 29 -3.06 -11.21 -9.13
CA ALA A 29 -2.04 -10.78 -8.20
C ALA A 29 -2.67 -10.18 -6.93
N ARG A 30 -1.99 -10.37 -5.81
CA ARG A 30 -2.29 -9.66 -4.57
C ARG A 30 -1.28 -8.53 -4.40
N LEU A 31 -1.71 -7.45 -3.77
CA LEU A 31 -0.86 -6.30 -3.52
C LEU A 31 -0.36 -6.34 -2.07
N ILE A 32 0.95 -6.32 -1.91
CA ILE A 32 1.61 -6.26 -0.60
C ILE A 32 2.22 -4.88 -0.46
N LEU A 33 1.75 -4.13 0.53
CA LEU A 33 2.29 -2.80 0.83
C LEU A 33 3.14 -2.88 2.09
N LEU A 34 4.35 -2.36 2.01
CA LEU A 34 5.29 -2.36 3.14
C LEU A 34 5.23 -1.05 3.93
N GLY A 35 4.13 -0.31 3.79
CA GLY A 35 3.86 0.88 4.59
C GLY A 35 4.16 2.18 3.88
N ASP A 36 4.09 3.27 4.64
CA ASP A 36 4.29 4.64 4.18
C ASP A 36 3.36 4.98 3.02
N VAL A 37 2.06 4.73 3.23
CA VAL A 37 1.06 4.79 2.17
C VAL A 37 0.61 6.22 1.88
N LEU A 38 0.21 6.98 2.89
CA LEU A 38 -0.40 8.30 2.70
C LEU A 38 0.48 9.48 3.10
N TYR A 39 1.12 9.42 4.26
CA TYR A 39 1.88 10.54 4.79
C TYR A 39 3.28 10.58 4.20
N HIS A 40 3.71 11.77 3.74
CA HIS A 40 5.02 11.92 3.11
C HIS A 40 6.19 11.97 4.12
N GLY A 41 5.90 12.24 5.40
CA GLY A 41 6.91 12.35 6.44
C GLY A 41 7.49 13.76 6.56
N PRO A 42 7.88 14.18 7.79
CA PRO A 42 8.32 15.55 8.04
C PRO A 42 9.69 15.89 7.44
N ARG A 43 10.47 14.90 7.10
CA ARG A 43 11.83 15.09 6.56
C ARG A 43 11.90 15.04 5.04
N ASN A 44 10.81 14.67 4.39
CA ASN A 44 10.79 14.46 2.95
C ASN A 44 10.10 15.62 2.25
N ASP A 45 10.58 15.93 1.04
CA ASP A 45 9.85 16.82 0.16
C ASP A 45 8.55 16.13 -0.27
N LEU A 46 7.56 16.93 -0.68
CA LEU A 46 6.32 16.37 -1.21
C LEU A 46 6.61 15.58 -2.48
N PRO A 47 6.12 14.33 -2.57
CA PRO A 47 6.32 13.55 -3.78
C PRO A 47 5.51 14.10 -4.95
N LYS A 48 5.83 13.63 -6.14
CA LYS A 48 5.12 14.02 -7.35
C LYS A 48 3.63 13.69 -7.23
N ASP A 49 2.81 14.68 -7.51
CA ASP A 49 1.34 14.55 -7.47
C ASP A 49 0.87 14.07 -6.09
N TYR A 50 1.30 14.77 -5.04
CA TYR A 50 0.87 14.44 -3.68
C TYR A 50 -0.62 14.73 -3.52
N ALA A 51 -1.42 13.68 -3.46
CA ALA A 51 -2.87 13.76 -3.35
C ALA A 51 -3.39 12.56 -2.57
N PRO A 52 -3.22 12.56 -1.24
CA PRO A 52 -3.62 11.41 -0.41
C PRO A 52 -5.07 11.01 -0.58
N LYS A 53 -5.98 11.94 -0.80
CA LYS A 53 -7.40 11.61 -1.02
C LYS A 53 -7.60 10.77 -2.28
N GLU A 54 -6.82 11.04 -3.32
CA GLU A 54 -6.88 10.24 -4.54
C GLU A 54 -6.29 8.84 -4.31
N VAL A 55 -5.21 8.76 -3.53
CA VAL A 55 -4.63 7.46 -3.16
C VAL A 55 -5.65 6.63 -2.39
N ILE A 56 -6.34 7.22 -1.43
CA ILE A 56 -7.41 6.55 -0.68
C ILE A 56 -8.48 6.00 -1.63
N ALA A 57 -8.94 6.83 -2.56
CA ALA A 57 -9.97 6.45 -3.53
C ALA A 57 -9.50 5.33 -4.46
N MET A 58 -8.21 5.26 -4.75
CA MET A 58 -7.65 4.21 -5.59
C MET A 58 -7.45 2.88 -4.85
N LEU A 59 -7.05 2.93 -3.57
CA LEU A 59 -6.70 1.72 -2.82
C LEU A 59 -7.89 1.06 -2.12
N ASN A 60 -8.80 1.82 -1.54
CA ASN A 60 -9.91 1.23 -0.79
C ASN A 60 -10.75 0.23 -1.59
N PRO A 61 -11.07 0.46 -2.88
CA PRO A 61 -11.79 -0.57 -3.65
C PRO A 61 -11.06 -1.89 -3.78
N LEU A 62 -9.74 -1.91 -3.55
CA LEU A 62 -8.91 -3.11 -3.67
C LEU A 62 -8.61 -3.75 -2.32
N LYS A 63 -9.32 -3.36 -1.27
CA LYS A 63 -9.02 -3.77 0.10
C LYS A 63 -8.88 -5.27 0.31
N GLU A 64 -9.64 -6.07 -0.43
CA GLU A 64 -9.60 -7.53 -0.32
C GLU A 64 -8.35 -8.16 -0.94
N LYS A 65 -7.65 -7.39 -1.79
CA LYS A 65 -6.42 -7.84 -2.44
C LYS A 65 -5.17 -7.33 -1.75
N ILE A 66 -5.31 -6.45 -0.76
CA ILE A 66 -4.19 -5.77 -0.13
C ILE A 66 -3.84 -6.39 1.21
N LEU A 67 -2.56 -6.68 1.40
CA LEU A 67 -1.96 -6.95 2.69
C LEU A 67 -0.93 -5.85 2.94
N CYS A 68 -1.03 -5.16 4.08
CA CYS A 68 -0.17 -4.03 4.39
C CYS A 68 0.45 -4.18 5.78
N VAL A 69 1.72 -3.84 5.91
CA VAL A 69 2.37 -3.70 7.20
C VAL A 69 2.78 -2.24 7.39
N ARG A 70 3.00 -1.85 8.65
CA ARG A 70 3.29 -0.48 9.00
C ARG A 70 4.71 -0.08 8.63
N GLY A 71 4.85 1.06 7.94
CA GLY A 71 6.12 1.73 7.76
C GLY A 71 6.34 2.79 8.85
N ASN A 72 7.35 3.62 8.69
CA ASN A 72 7.65 4.64 9.71
C ASN A 72 6.72 5.86 9.66
N CYS A 73 6.00 6.08 8.58
CA CYS A 73 5.12 7.24 8.41
C CYS A 73 3.63 6.95 8.57
N ASP A 74 3.23 5.70 8.73
CA ASP A 74 1.82 5.35 8.86
C ASP A 74 1.28 5.71 10.24
N THR A 75 0.10 6.33 10.28
CA THR A 75 -0.49 6.82 11.51
C THR A 75 -1.90 6.27 11.74
N GLU A 76 -2.40 6.44 12.96
CA GLU A 76 -3.76 6.06 13.31
C GLU A 76 -4.79 6.85 12.52
N VAL A 77 -4.49 8.10 12.16
CA VAL A 77 -5.37 8.90 11.31
C VAL A 77 -5.47 8.29 9.92
N ASP A 78 -4.37 7.81 9.38
CA ASP A 78 -4.36 7.14 8.07
C ASP A 78 -5.21 5.87 8.13
N GLN A 79 -5.15 5.12 9.23
CA GLN A 79 -5.97 3.92 9.40
C GLN A 79 -7.47 4.24 9.41
N MET A 80 -7.85 5.42 9.86
CA MET A 80 -9.26 5.82 9.89
C MET A 80 -9.86 5.98 8.49
N VAL A 81 -9.05 6.26 7.49
CA VAL A 81 -9.52 6.51 6.12
C VAL A 81 -9.22 5.35 5.16
N LEU A 82 -8.30 4.46 5.51
CA LEU A 82 -8.00 3.27 4.72
C LEU A 82 -8.82 2.09 5.25
N GLU A 83 -9.45 1.34 4.34
CA GLU A 83 -10.37 0.25 4.69
C GLU A 83 -9.69 -1.11 4.82
N PHE A 84 -8.37 -1.13 4.84
CA PHE A 84 -7.58 -2.32 5.09
C PHE A 84 -6.58 -2.02 6.22
N PRO A 85 -6.15 -3.04 7.00
CA PRO A 85 -5.21 -2.81 8.11
C PRO A 85 -3.86 -2.30 7.62
N ILE A 86 -3.33 -1.28 8.28
CA ILE A 86 -2.03 -0.68 7.94
C ILE A 86 -1.07 -0.61 9.12
N LEU A 87 -1.51 -0.94 10.33
CA LEU A 87 -0.72 -0.75 11.55
C LEU A 87 -0.05 -2.02 12.08
N ALA A 88 -0.15 -3.12 11.36
CA ALA A 88 0.50 -4.36 11.75
C ALA A 88 2.03 -4.25 11.59
N ASP A 89 2.76 -4.64 12.64
CA ASP A 89 4.23 -4.57 12.62
C ASP A 89 4.84 -5.63 11.70
N TYR A 90 4.11 -6.72 11.45
CA TYR A 90 4.54 -7.79 10.56
C TYR A 90 3.34 -8.54 10.01
N GLY A 91 3.58 -9.35 8.99
CA GLY A 91 2.57 -10.22 8.41
C GLY A 91 3.15 -11.52 7.92
N PHE A 92 2.28 -12.45 7.57
CA PHE A 92 2.67 -13.74 7.03
C PHE A 92 1.95 -13.99 5.71
N LEU A 93 2.67 -14.63 4.79
CA LEU A 93 2.09 -15.16 3.57
C LEU A 93 2.35 -16.67 3.55
N TYR A 94 1.35 -17.42 3.15
CA TYR A 94 1.50 -18.86 3.00
C TYR A 94 1.28 -19.19 1.53
N GLU A 95 2.34 -19.65 0.87
CA GLU A 95 2.32 -19.90 -0.56
C GLU A 95 3.05 -21.22 -0.86
N LYS A 96 2.35 -22.15 -1.51
CA LYS A 96 2.92 -23.43 -1.95
C LYS A 96 3.61 -24.19 -0.81
N GLY A 97 3.01 -24.21 0.38
CA GLY A 97 3.58 -24.88 1.54
C GLY A 97 4.69 -24.11 2.24
N ARG A 98 4.97 -22.86 1.84
CA ARG A 98 5.97 -22.01 2.48
C ARG A 98 5.32 -20.86 3.21
N MET A 99 5.85 -20.55 4.38
CA MET A 99 5.45 -19.35 5.12
C MET A 99 6.47 -18.26 4.83
N ILE A 100 5.98 -17.09 4.39
CA ILE A 100 6.80 -15.91 4.13
C ILE A 100 6.47 -14.88 5.20
N PHE A 101 7.49 -14.47 5.90
CA PHE A 101 7.36 -13.54 7.04
C PHE A 101 7.85 -12.14 6.67
#